data_06afc73f90d94a4d5c97250ad342cc29
#
_entry.id   06afc73f90d94a4d5c97250ad342cc29
#
_cell.length_a   1.000
_cell.length_b   1.000
_cell.length_c   1.000
_cell.angle_alpha   90.00
_cell.angle_beta   90.00
_cell.angle_gamma   90.00
#
_symmetry.space_group_name_H-M   'P 1'
#
loop_
_entity.id
_entity.type
_entity.pdbx_description
1 polymer ?
#
loop_
_entity_poly.entity_id
_entity_poly.type
_entity_poly.pdbx_seq_one_letter_code
_entity_poly.pdbx_strand_id
1 'polypeptide(L)'
;SSALLEVLDPEQNHTFNDHYLEVDFDLSDVMFITTANTLNMPGPLMDRMEIIRIPGYTEDEKVEIAKRHLIAKEVEAHGLKEGEWKISDGALRDLIRYYTREAGVRNLEREIANLTRKAVKEIVSGKKTSIEVTSENLGEYAGVRKHRYGEIEGEDQVGVVTGLAWTEVGGETLQIESVMLPGKGRMQTTGKLGDVMKES
;
A
#
# COMPACT_ATOMS: atom_id res chain seq x y z
N SER A 1 -9.93 -12.45 21.27
CA SER A 1 -8.58 -13.07 21.07
C SER A 1 -8.31 -14.26 22.01
N SER A 2 -9.02 -14.41 23.14
CA SER A 2 -8.90 -15.59 24.01
C SER A 2 -9.36 -16.88 23.31
N ALA A 3 -10.46 -16.85 22.58
CA ALA A 3 -10.97 -18.00 21.84
C ALA A 3 -9.97 -18.54 20.79
N LEU A 4 -9.17 -17.66 20.15
CA LEU A 4 -8.13 -18.11 19.23
C LEU A 4 -6.98 -18.86 19.93
N LEU A 5 -6.67 -18.53 21.17
CA LEU A 5 -5.68 -19.27 21.94
C LEU A 5 -6.13 -20.69 22.23
N GLU A 6 -7.40 -20.87 22.54
CA GLU A 6 -8.01 -22.18 22.79
C GLU A 6 -8.09 -23.01 21.48
N VAL A 7 -8.55 -22.40 20.39
CA VAL A 7 -8.66 -23.05 19.08
C VAL A 7 -7.30 -23.54 18.56
N LEU A 8 -6.24 -22.74 18.74
CA LEU A 8 -4.90 -23.04 18.21
C LEU A 8 -4.01 -23.84 19.19
N ASP A 9 -4.51 -24.14 20.38
CA ASP A 9 -3.76 -24.91 21.37
C ASP A 9 -4.06 -26.41 21.20
N PRO A 10 -3.08 -27.25 20.79
CA PRO A 10 -3.29 -28.68 20.62
C PRO A 10 -3.71 -29.40 21.91
N GLU A 11 -3.41 -28.83 23.08
CA GLU A 11 -3.79 -29.42 24.37
C GLU A 11 -5.25 -29.14 24.74
N GLN A 12 -5.91 -28.14 24.15
CA GLN A 12 -7.24 -27.66 24.46
C GLN A 12 -8.24 -27.77 23.32
N ASN A 13 -7.79 -27.80 22.07
CA ASN A 13 -8.66 -27.71 20.88
C ASN A 13 -9.53 -28.93 20.64
N HIS A 14 -9.24 -30.08 21.28
CA HIS A 14 -10.05 -31.29 21.19
C HIS A 14 -11.39 -31.19 21.98
N THR A 15 -11.50 -30.23 22.89
CA THR A 15 -12.72 -29.93 23.66
C THR A 15 -13.13 -28.46 23.51
N PHE A 16 -12.95 -27.91 22.28
CA PHE A 16 -13.39 -26.55 22.02
C PHE A 16 -14.90 -26.43 22.20
N ASN A 17 -15.31 -25.52 23.07
CA ASN A 17 -16.73 -25.28 23.32
C ASN A 17 -17.23 -24.07 22.53
N ASP A 18 -18.22 -24.29 21.66
CA ASP A 18 -18.92 -23.21 21.00
C ASP A 18 -19.90 -22.56 21.97
N HIS A 19 -19.63 -21.34 22.38
CA HIS A 19 -20.44 -20.61 23.38
C HIS A 19 -21.84 -20.24 22.91
N TYR A 20 -22.17 -20.40 21.63
CA TYR A 20 -23.50 -20.15 21.10
C TYR A 20 -24.35 -21.42 21.08
N LEU A 21 -23.74 -22.53 20.67
CA LEU A 21 -24.42 -23.82 20.57
C LEU A 21 -24.30 -24.65 21.86
N GLU A 22 -23.40 -24.28 22.78
CA GLU A 22 -23.08 -25.01 24.01
C GLU A 22 -22.73 -26.49 23.76
N VAL A 23 -22.00 -26.74 22.67
CA VAL A 23 -21.57 -28.08 22.23
C VAL A 23 -20.06 -28.10 22.11
N ASP A 24 -19.44 -29.14 22.63
CA ASP A 24 -18.02 -29.40 22.44
C ASP A 24 -17.74 -29.91 21.04
N PHE A 25 -16.68 -29.41 20.44
CA PHE A 25 -16.25 -29.79 19.12
C PHE A 25 -14.75 -30.08 19.09
N ASP A 26 -14.37 -31.20 18.49
CA ASP A 26 -12.98 -31.60 18.37
C ASP A 26 -12.35 -30.92 17.12
N LEU A 27 -11.38 -30.03 17.36
CA LEU A 27 -10.66 -29.30 16.35
C LEU A 27 -9.23 -29.82 16.15
N SER A 28 -8.86 -30.96 16.75
CA SER A 28 -7.49 -31.50 16.71
C SER A 28 -7.00 -31.86 15.29
N ASP A 29 -7.92 -32.27 14.42
CA ASP A 29 -7.61 -32.63 13.02
C ASP A 29 -7.82 -31.45 12.04
N VAL A 30 -8.04 -30.22 12.54
CA VAL A 30 -8.32 -29.03 11.71
C VAL A 30 -7.04 -28.22 11.48
N MET A 31 -6.73 -27.95 10.23
CA MET A 31 -5.69 -27.01 9.86
C MET A 31 -6.24 -25.57 9.79
N PHE A 32 -5.64 -24.65 10.53
CA PHE A 32 -6.05 -23.26 10.54
C PHE A 32 -5.08 -22.40 9.71
N ILE A 33 -5.64 -21.60 8.80
CA ILE A 33 -4.89 -20.60 8.03
C ILE A 33 -5.52 -19.24 8.32
N THR A 34 -4.72 -18.33 8.88
CA THR A 34 -5.16 -16.98 9.22
C THR A 34 -4.39 -15.95 8.43
N THR A 35 -5.02 -14.83 8.14
CA THR A 35 -4.37 -13.68 7.49
C THR A 35 -4.44 -12.46 8.39
N ALA A 36 -3.37 -11.70 8.45
CA ALA A 36 -3.30 -10.46 9.22
C ALA A 36 -2.53 -9.40 8.43
N ASN A 37 -2.86 -8.14 8.65
CA ASN A 37 -2.17 -6.98 8.06
C ASN A 37 -1.16 -6.34 9.04
N THR A 38 -1.04 -6.88 10.24
CA THR A 38 -0.11 -6.41 11.27
C THR A 38 0.36 -7.59 12.12
N LEU A 39 1.57 -7.47 12.66
CA LEU A 39 2.12 -8.40 13.65
C LEU A 39 1.89 -7.94 15.09
N ASN A 40 1.08 -6.90 15.29
CA ASN A 40 0.73 -6.45 16.64
C ASN A 40 -0.31 -7.41 17.25
N MET A 41 0.16 -8.59 17.63
CA MET A 41 -0.60 -9.67 18.24
C MET A 41 0.02 -10.07 19.58
N PRO A 42 -0.77 -10.64 20.52
CA PRO A 42 -0.22 -11.17 21.77
C PRO A 42 0.85 -12.24 21.50
N GLY A 43 1.96 -12.19 22.27
CA GLY A 43 3.05 -13.16 22.16
C GLY A 43 2.60 -14.62 22.18
N PRO A 44 1.75 -15.04 23.16
CA PRO A 44 1.27 -16.42 23.23
C PRO A 44 0.49 -16.90 22.00
N LEU A 45 -0.10 -15.98 21.23
CA LEU A 45 -0.76 -16.31 19.97
C LEU A 45 0.26 -16.50 18.86
N MET A 46 1.29 -15.64 18.81
CA MET A 46 2.37 -15.76 17.83
C MET A 46 3.16 -17.06 18.00
N ASP A 47 3.38 -17.48 19.24
CA ASP A 47 4.12 -18.70 19.58
C ASP A 47 3.44 -20.00 19.08
N ARG A 48 2.13 -19.93 18.79
CA ARG A 48 1.33 -21.05 18.28
C ARG A 48 1.15 -21.05 16.77
N MET A 49 1.74 -20.09 16.06
CA MET A 49 1.55 -19.92 14.62
C MET A 49 2.89 -19.89 13.88
N GLU A 50 2.91 -20.51 12.73
CA GLU A 50 3.97 -20.27 11.75
C GLU A 50 3.67 -18.97 11.00
N ILE A 51 4.57 -17.99 11.13
CA ILE A 51 4.39 -16.67 10.52
C ILE A 51 5.08 -16.61 9.17
N ILE A 52 4.29 -16.59 8.11
CA ILE A 52 4.77 -16.40 6.76
C ILE A 52 4.54 -14.94 6.35
N ARG A 53 5.63 -14.19 6.21
CA ARG A 53 5.56 -12.79 5.76
C ARG A 53 5.49 -12.72 4.25
N ILE A 54 4.47 -12.09 3.74
CA ILE A 54 4.32 -11.75 2.32
C ILE A 54 4.65 -10.26 2.20
N PRO A 55 5.80 -9.89 1.58
CA PRO A 55 6.17 -8.49 1.41
C PRO A 55 5.22 -7.78 0.45
N GLY A 56 5.20 -6.46 0.49
CA GLY A 56 4.53 -5.64 -0.52
C GLY A 56 5.18 -5.79 -1.90
N TYR A 57 4.45 -5.42 -2.93
CA TYR A 57 4.94 -5.45 -4.30
C TYR A 57 5.89 -4.29 -4.58
N THR A 58 6.95 -4.56 -5.33
CA THR A 58 7.82 -3.55 -5.93
C THR A 58 7.07 -2.77 -7.03
N GLU A 59 7.63 -1.65 -7.45
CA GLU A 59 7.05 -0.86 -8.56
C GLU A 59 6.91 -1.70 -9.84
N ASP A 60 7.95 -2.47 -10.19
CA ASP A 60 7.93 -3.30 -11.39
C ASP A 60 6.87 -4.41 -11.31
N GLU A 61 6.74 -5.05 -10.16
CA GLU A 61 5.68 -6.04 -9.92
C GLU A 61 4.28 -5.41 -10.02
N LYS A 62 4.09 -4.20 -9.47
CA LYS A 62 2.80 -3.47 -9.60
C LYS A 62 2.47 -3.14 -11.05
N VAL A 63 3.47 -2.73 -11.84
CA VAL A 63 3.30 -2.49 -13.30
C VAL A 63 2.86 -3.77 -13.99
N GLU A 64 3.53 -4.89 -13.73
CA GLU A 64 3.19 -6.17 -14.35
C GLU A 64 1.80 -6.67 -13.93
N ILE A 65 1.44 -6.55 -12.65
CA ILE A 65 0.10 -6.89 -12.15
C ILE A 65 -0.96 -6.03 -12.84
N ALA A 66 -0.71 -4.73 -12.95
CA ALA A 66 -1.64 -3.82 -13.60
C ALA A 66 -1.86 -4.18 -15.06
N LYS A 67 -0.79 -4.45 -15.82
CA LYS A 67 -0.85 -4.82 -17.25
C LYS A 67 -1.56 -6.14 -17.47
N ARG A 68 -1.26 -7.15 -16.66
CA ARG A 68 -1.78 -8.50 -16.87
C ARG A 68 -3.20 -8.71 -16.34
N HIS A 69 -3.58 -7.96 -15.31
CA HIS A 69 -4.82 -8.22 -14.58
C HIS A 69 -5.72 -7.01 -14.43
N LEU A 70 -5.21 -5.88 -13.88
CA LEU A 70 -6.09 -4.79 -13.47
C LEU A 70 -6.70 -4.05 -14.66
N ILE A 71 -5.89 -3.75 -15.68
CA ILE A 71 -6.33 -3.01 -16.87
C ILE A 71 -7.42 -3.80 -17.60
N ALA A 72 -7.19 -5.09 -17.87
CA ALA A 72 -8.17 -5.93 -18.55
C ALA A 72 -9.49 -6.03 -17.78
N LYS A 73 -9.39 -6.22 -16.46
CA LYS A 73 -10.55 -6.27 -15.55
C LYS A 73 -11.36 -4.97 -15.61
N GLU A 74 -10.71 -3.81 -15.56
CA GLU A 74 -11.40 -2.53 -15.57
C GLU A 74 -11.98 -2.16 -16.94
N VAL A 75 -11.30 -2.54 -18.03
CA VAL A 75 -11.84 -2.39 -19.41
C VAL A 75 -13.12 -3.19 -19.56
N GLU A 76 -13.14 -4.44 -19.16
CA GLU A 76 -14.31 -5.32 -19.20
C GLU A 76 -15.44 -4.80 -18.29
N ALA A 77 -15.14 -4.46 -17.05
CA ALA A 77 -16.12 -3.97 -16.07
C ALA A 77 -16.81 -2.68 -16.49
N HIS A 78 -16.15 -1.85 -17.31
CA HIS A 78 -16.68 -0.60 -17.80
C HIS A 78 -17.22 -0.66 -19.24
N GLY A 79 -17.25 -1.85 -19.86
CA GLY A 79 -17.83 -2.10 -21.17
C GLY A 79 -17.09 -1.44 -22.34
N LEU A 80 -15.78 -1.17 -22.17
CA LEU A 80 -14.93 -0.67 -23.25
C LEU A 80 -14.50 -1.81 -24.18
N LYS A 81 -14.37 -1.49 -25.47
CA LYS A 81 -13.88 -2.41 -26.48
C LYS A 81 -12.36 -2.38 -26.53
N GLU A 82 -11.79 -3.43 -27.09
CA GLU A 82 -10.35 -3.51 -27.30
C GLU A 82 -9.86 -2.32 -28.15
N GLY A 83 -8.82 -1.63 -27.66
CA GLY A 83 -8.23 -0.47 -28.33
C GLY A 83 -8.89 0.88 -28.03
N GLU A 84 -10.07 0.93 -27.39
CA GLU A 84 -10.72 2.19 -27.03
C GLU A 84 -9.99 2.92 -25.89
N TRP A 85 -9.30 2.17 -25.01
CA TRP A 85 -8.54 2.73 -23.92
C TRP A 85 -7.19 2.03 -23.73
N LYS A 86 -6.15 2.82 -23.53
CA LYS A 86 -4.79 2.36 -23.25
C LYS A 86 -4.12 3.27 -22.24
N ILE A 87 -3.16 2.72 -21.51
CA ILE A 87 -2.26 3.47 -20.64
C ILE A 87 -0.82 3.09 -20.96
N SER A 88 0.07 4.07 -21.10
CA SER A 88 1.48 3.83 -21.36
C SER A 88 2.20 3.35 -20.09
N ASP A 89 3.31 2.64 -20.24
CA ASP A 89 4.14 2.18 -19.13
C ASP A 89 4.64 3.36 -18.26
N GLY A 90 5.00 4.48 -18.90
CA GLY A 90 5.40 5.69 -18.20
C GLY A 90 4.27 6.26 -17.33
N ALA A 91 3.06 6.39 -17.90
CA ALA A 91 1.90 6.85 -17.15
C ALA A 91 1.52 5.91 -15.99
N LEU A 92 1.68 4.60 -16.18
CA LEU A 92 1.40 3.61 -15.14
C LEU A 92 2.41 3.71 -13.99
N ARG A 93 3.70 3.93 -14.28
CA ARG A 93 4.71 4.20 -13.25
C ARG A 93 4.44 5.51 -12.52
N ASP A 94 4.09 6.57 -13.26
CA ASP A 94 3.71 7.86 -12.67
C ASP A 94 2.47 7.74 -11.78
N LEU A 95 1.49 6.92 -12.18
CA LEU A 95 0.30 6.63 -11.39
C LEU A 95 0.67 5.95 -10.07
N ILE A 96 1.58 4.97 -10.10
CA ILE A 96 2.08 4.27 -8.92
C ILE A 96 2.82 5.25 -7.99
N ARG A 97 3.74 6.05 -8.53
CA ARG A 97 4.62 6.94 -7.76
C ARG A 97 3.91 8.13 -7.14
N TYR A 98 3.02 8.76 -7.89
CA TYR A 98 2.45 10.05 -7.52
C TYR A 98 1.00 10.00 -7.04
N TYR A 99 0.27 8.91 -7.28
CA TYR A 99 -1.15 8.81 -6.95
C TYR A 99 -1.47 7.69 -5.97
N THR A 100 -0.55 6.74 -5.77
CA THR A 100 -0.75 5.63 -4.82
C THR A 100 0.39 5.55 -3.81
N ARG A 101 0.06 5.09 -2.59
CA ARG A 101 1.02 4.82 -1.52
C ARG A 101 0.49 3.63 -0.73
N GLU A 102 0.91 2.44 -1.14
CA GLU A 102 0.42 1.19 -0.57
C GLU A 102 1.40 0.04 -0.83
N ALA A 103 1.40 -0.97 0.04
CA ALA A 103 2.16 -2.21 -0.16
C ALA A 103 1.55 -3.10 -1.25
N GLY A 104 0.22 -3.10 -1.37
CA GLY A 104 -0.54 -3.85 -2.38
C GLY A 104 -0.83 -3.06 -3.65
N VAL A 105 -1.97 -3.38 -4.28
CA VAL A 105 -2.43 -2.79 -5.56
C VAL A 105 -3.88 -2.30 -5.53
N ARG A 106 -4.54 -2.24 -4.36
CA ARG A 106 -5.96 -1.84 -4.26
C ARG A 106 -6.21 -0.39 -4.66
N ASN A 107 -5.33 0.53 -4.24
CA ASN A 107 -5.45 1.92 -4.63
C ASN A 107 -5.07 2.12 -6.09
N LEU A 108 -4.07 1.37 -6.59
CA LEU A 108 -3.73 1.35 -8.01
C LEU A 108 -4.92 0.91 -8.87
N GLU A 109 -5.61 -0.16 -8.48
CA GLU A 109 -6.85 -0.61 -9.15
C GLU A 109 -7.92 0.49 -9.15
N ARG A 110 -8.14 1.17 -8.02
CA ARG A 110 -9.09 2.29 -7.93
C ARG A 110 -8.73 3.46 -8.83
N GLU A 111 -7.44 3.79 -8.92
CA GLU A 111 -7.00 4.87 -9.81
C GLU A 111 -7.15 4.46 -11.28
N ILE A 112 -6.82 3.21 -11.66
CA ILE A 112 -7.09 2.68 -13.01
C ILE A 112 -8.59 2.75 -13.32
N ALA A 113 -9.45 2.31 -12.41
CA ALA A 113 -10.90 2.43 -12.55
C ALA A 113 -11.37 3.88 -12.73
N ASN A 114 -10.76 4.83 -12.01
CA ASN A 114 -11.06 6.26 -12.17
C ASN A 114 -10.69 6.78 -13.56
N LEU A 115 -9.51 6.41 -14.08
CA LEU A 115 -9.08 6.75 -15.42
C LEU A 115 -10.00 6.15 -16.47
N THR A 116 -10.34 4.87 -16.33
CA THR A 116 -11.25 4.14 -17.24
C THR A 116 -12.64 4.78 -17.29
N ARG A 117 -13.23 5.16 -16.14
CA ARG A 117 -14.53 5.86 -16.09
C ARG A 117 -14.49 7.20 -16.82
N LYS A 118 -13.42 7.98 -16.70
CA LYS A 118 -13.28 9.24 -17.43
C LYS A 118 -13.14 9.01 -18.91
N ALA A 119 -12.41 7.97 -19.32
CA ALA A 119 -12.31 7.57 -20.71
C ALA A 119 -13.68 7.18 -21.29
N VAL A 120 -14.45 6.35 -20.58
CA VAL A 120 -15.83 5.99 -20.98
C VAL A 120 -16.69 7.24 -21.18
N LYS A 121 -16.62 8.20 -20.26
CA LYS A 121 -17.39 9.45 -20.36
C LYS A 121 -17.05 10.22 -21.65
N GLU A 122 -15.79 10.32 -22.02
CA GLU A 122 -15.37 11.04 -23.24
C GLU A 122 -15.76 10.29 -24.52
N ILE A 123 -15.68 8.96 -24.53
CA ILE A 123 -16.04 8.12 -25.66
C ILE A 123 -17.56 8.15 -25.86
N VAL A 124 -18.34 7.93 -24.81
CA VAL A 124 -19.82 7.93 -24.90
C VAL A 124 -20.36 9.31 -25.26
N SER A 125 -19.70 10.40 -24.82
CA SER A 125 -20.08 11.76 -25.21
C SER A 125 -19.70 12.12 -26.66
N GLY A 126 -19.05 11.20 -27.40
CA GLY A 126 -18.63 11.41 -28.78
C GLY A 126 -17.46 12.36 -28.96
N LYS A 127 -16.77 12.72 -27.88
CA LYS A 127 -15.60 13.61 -27.92
C LYS A 127 -14.37 12.93 -28.50
N LYS A 128 -14.20 11.64 -28.19
CA LYS A 128 -13.06 10.82 -28.63
C LYS A 128 -13.55 9.42 -28.99
N THR A 129 -12.88 8.77 -29.91
CA THR A 129 -13.14 7.37 -30.28
C THR A 129 -12.23 6.39 -29.54
N SER A 130 -11.07 6.87 -29.13
CA SER A 130 -10.10 6.13 -28.32
C SER A 130 -9.31 7.09 -27.45
N ILE A 131 -8.80 6.60 -26.33
CA ILE A 131 -8.01 7.38 -25.37
C ILE A 131 -6.76 6.60 -25.02
N GLU A 132 -5.63 7.27 -25.14
CA GLU A 132 -4.35 6.82 -24.62
C GLU A 132 -3.91 7.75 -23.50
N VAL A 133 -3.71 7.18 -22.30
CA VAL A 133 -3.20 7.92 -21.14
C VAL A 133 -1.68 7.81 -21.14
N THR A 134 -1.01 8.94 -21.26
CA THR A 134 0.45 9.08 -21.24
C THR A 134 0.90 9.89 -20.03
N SER A 135 2.21 9.93 -19.75
CA SER A 135 2.74 10.75 -18.65
C SER A 135 2.39 12.23 -18.78
N GLU A 136 2.30 12.76 -20.02
CA GLU A 136 1.98 14.15 -20.27
C GLU A 136 0.52 14.50 -19.93
N ASN A 137 -0.42 13.61 -20.27
CA ASN A 137 -1.86 13.87 -20.08
C ASN A 137 -2.43 13.21 -18.82
N LEU A 138 -1.64 12.46 -18.06
CA LEU A 138 -2.09 11.76 -16.85
C LEU A 138 -2.79 12.71 -15.85
N GLY A 139 -2.26 13.93 -15.69
CA GLY A 139 -2.83 14.93 -14.80
C GLY A 139 -4.25 15.37 -15.16
N GLU A 140 -4.64 15.32 -16.44
CA GLU A 140 -6.00 15.66 -16.88
C GLU A 140 -7.00 14.60 -16.40
N TYR A 141 -6.56 13.34 -16.39
CA TYR A 141 -7.39 12.20 -15.97
C TYR A 141 -7.29 11.89 -14.47
N ALA A 142 -6.09 11.88 -13.90
CA ALA A 142 -5.86 11.53 -12.50
C ALA A 142 -6.02 12.72 -11.53
N GLY A 143 -5.91 13.95 -12.06
CA GLY A 143 -5.92 15.18 -11.27
C GLY A 143 -4.54 15.52 -10.70
N VAL A 144 -4.52 16.29 -9.61
CA VAL A 144 -3.27 16.73 -8.97
C VAL A 144 -2.56 15.54 -8.32
N ARG A 145 -1.23 15.51 -8.43
CA ARG A 145 -0.38 14.52 -7.76
C ARG A 145 -0.64 14.52 -6.26
N LYS A 146 -0.84 13.34 -5.68
CA LYS A 146 -1.17 13.16 -4.26
C LYS A 146 0.08 12.99 -3.39
N HIS A 147 1.15 12.49 -3.99
CA HIS A 147 2.40 12.17 -3.30
C HIS A 147 3.58 12.78 -4.05
N ARG A 148 4.60 13.16 -3.30
CA ARG A 148 5.92 13.52 -3.82
C ARG A 148 6.78 12.27 -3.79
N TYR A 149 7.40 11.93 -4.90
CA TYR A 149 8.26 10.77 -5.01
C TYR A 149 9.65 11.19 -5.44
N GLY A 150 10.67 10.88 -4.62
CA GLY A 150 12.07 11.08 -4.97
C GLY A 150 12.48 12.53 -5.23
N GLU A 151 11.70 13.52 -4.78
CA GLU A 151 12.12 14.92 -4.84
C GLU A 151 13.25 15.14 -3.85
N ILE A 152 14.48 15.12 -4.38
CA ILE A 152 15.66 15.66 -3.71
C ILE A 152 15.75 17.11 -4.20
N GLU A 153 15.73 18.07 -3.29
CA GLU A 153 16.03 19.46 -3.67
C GLU A 153 17.42 19.51 -4.28
N GLY A 154 17.51 20.06 -5.49
CA GLY A 154 18.63 19.85 -6.39
C GLY A 154 19.95 20.56 -6.03
N GLU A 155 20.03 21.26 -4.89
CA GLU A 155 21.24 21.94 -4.43
C GLU A 155 21.59 21.52 -2.99
N ASP A 156 22.89 21.35 -2.75
CA ASP A 156 23.41 21.07 -1.41
C ASP A 156 23.14 22.25 -0.46
N GLN A 157 22.45 21.99 0.63
CA GLN A 157 22.11 22.97 1.64
C GLN A 157 22.86 22.70 2.95
N VAL A 158 23.40 23.75 3.55
CA VAL A 158 24.06 23.64 4.85
C VAL A 158 23.02 23.39 5.95
N GLY A 159 23.22 22.33 6.71
CA GLY A 159 22.30 21.93 7.77
C GLY A 159 21.13 21.05 7.32
N VAL A 160 21.14 20.57 6.08
CA VAL A 160 20.15 19.64 5.55
C VAL A 160 20.81 18.31 5.18
N VAL A 161 20.24 17.22 5.65
CA VAL A 161 20.70 15.86 5.35
C VAL A 161 19.51 15.01 4.90
N THR A 162 19.69 14.29 3.80
CA THR A 162 18.70 13.31 3.35
C THR A 162 18.89 12.00 4.09
N GLY A 163 17.94 11.66 4.92
CA GLY A 163 17.84 10.36 5.59
C GLY A 163 17.05 9.35 4.75
N LEU A 164 17.31 8.07 4.98
CA LEU A 164 16.54 6.97 4.40
C LEU A 164 15.69 6.35 5.51
N ALA A 165 14.40 6.22 5.23
CA ALA A 165 13.46 5.54 6.11
C ALA A 165 12.87 4.33 5.40
N TRP A 166 12.74 3.24 6.13
CA TRP A 166 11.98 2.09 5.67
C TRP A 166 10.55 2.17 6.24
N THR A 167 9.56 2.00 5.36
CA THR A 167 8.14 2.01 5.73
C THR A 167 7.47 0.74 5.23
N GLU A 168 6.26 0.46 5.72
CA GLU A 168 5.46 -0.68 5.25
C GLU A 168 5.16 -0.64 3.74
N VAL A 169 5.28 0.53 3.12
CA VAL A 169 5.03 0.75 1.69
C VAL A 169 6.31 0.85 0.87
N GLY A 170 7.48 0.66 1.50
CA GLY A 170 8.80 0.71 0.84
C GLY A 170 9.74 1.73 1.49
N GLY A 171 10.88 1.95 0.82
CA GLY A 171 11.85 2.96 1.24
C GLY A 171 11.37 4.37 0.91
N GLU A 172 11.62 5.30 1.82
CA GLU A 172 11.35 6.74 1.64
C GLU A 172 12.59 7.55 1.98
N THR A 173 12.72 8.68 1.31
CA THR A 173 13.67 9.73 1.71
C THR A 173 12.97 10.71 2.64
N LEU A 174 13.67 11.16 3.66
CA LEU A 174 13.23 12.23 4.53
C LEU A 174 14.33 13.27 4.67
N GLN A 175 13.96 14.52 4.72
CA GLN A 175 14.90 15.61 4.96
C GLN A 175 14.99 15.86 6.47
N ILE A 176 16.20 15.91 6.97
CA ILE A 176 16.53 16.25 8.34
C ILE A 176 17.21 17.64 8.29
N GLU A 177 16.51 18.64 8.82
CA GLU A 177 17.00 20.01 8.82
C GLU A 177 17.51 20.36 10.23
N SER A 178 18.65 21.01 10.31
CA SER A 178 19.19 21.52 11.56
C SER A 178 19.57 22.99 11.43
N VAL A 179 19.18 23.80 12.42
CA VAL A 179 19.47 25.23 12.47
C VAL A 179 20.10 25.54 13.82
N MET A 180 21.21 26.27 13.80
CA MET A 180 21.81 26.81 15.01
C MET A 180 21.26 28.21 15.31
N LEU A 181 20.75 28.38 16.50
CA LEU A 181 20.26 29.67 17.01
C LEU A 181 21.06 30.11 18.24
N PRO A 182 21.25 31.42 18.47
CA PRO A 182 21.83 31.90 19.71
C PRO A 182 21.03 31.43 20.93
N GLY A 183 21.70 30.80 21.90
CA GLY A 183 21.00 30.21 23.04
C GLY A 183 21.94 29.59 24.06
N LYS A 184 21.40 28.81 25.00
CA LYS A 184 22.10 28.19 26.11
C LYS A 184 22.63 26.77 25.79
N GLY A 185 22.79 26.40 24.49
CA GLY A 185 23.33 25.11 24.09
C GLY A 185 22.35 23.94 24.29
N ARG A 186 21.06 24.14 24.10
CA ARG A 186 20.05 23.10 24.21
C ARG A 186 19.63 22.64 22.80
N MET A 187 19.68 21.32 22.57
CA MET A 187 19.13 20.72 21.37
C MET A 187 17.62 20.51 21.54
N GLN A 188 16.85 20.89 20.55
CA GLN A 188 15.40 20.68 20.49
C GLN A 188 15.03 20.06 19.16
N THR A 189 14.40 18.89 19.21
CA THR A 189 13.91 18.19 18.02
C THR A 189 12.40 18.42 17.85
N THR A 190 11.95 18.60 16.59
CA THR A 190 10.55 18.77 16.23
C THR A 190 10.21 17.80 15.10
N GLY A 191 8.95 17.36 15.02
CA GLY A 191 8.45 16.45 13.99
C GLY A 191 7.66 15.28 14.55
N LYS A 192 7.12 14.46 13.68
CA LYS A 192 6.46 13.19 14.05
C LYS A 192 7.49 12.09 14.21
N LEU A 193 8.26 12.15 15.27
CA LEU A 193 9.31 11.18 15.58
C LEU A 193 8.71 10.03 16.41
N GLY A 194 8.91 8.79 15.94
CA GLY A 194 8.70 7.60 16.76
C GLY A 194 9.76 7.50 17.87
N ASP A 195 9.53 6.63 18.85
CA ASP A 195 10.42 6.55 20.02
C ASP A 195 11.85 6.16 19.61
N VAL A 196 12.03 5.26 18.67
CA VAL A 196 13.34 4.86 18.13
C VAL A 196 14.09 6.03 17.50
N MET A 197 13.41 6.91 16.77
CA MET A 197 14.04 8.10 16.16
C MET A 197 14.34 9.21 17.18
N LYS A 198 13.71 9.20 18.34
CA LYS A 198 14.03 10.16 19.42
C LYS A 198 15.26 9.72 20.22
N GLU A 199 15.54 8.44 20.23
CA GLU A 199 16.70 7.85 20.91
C GLU A 199 17.96 7.88 20.05
N SER A 200 17.83 7.97 18.73
CA SER A 200 18.95 8.08 17.79
C SER A 200 19.46 9.49 17.68
#